data_dfbbcc7a2d85f1c72cbf4f984f6ae92d
#
_entry.id   dfbbcc7a2d85f1c72cbf4f984f6ae92d
#
_cell.length_a   1.000
_cell.length_b   1.000
_cell.length_c   1.000
_cell.angle_alpha   90.00
_cell.angle_beta   90.00
_cell.angle_gamma   90.00
#
_symmetry.space_group_name_H-M   'P 1'
#
loop_
_entity.id
_entity.type
_entity.pdbx_description
1 polymer ?
#
loop_
_entity_poly.entity_id
_entity_poly.type
_entity_poly.pdbx_seq_one_letter_code
_entity_poly.pdbx_strand_id
1 'polypeptide(L)'
;MTTLSYTALAEKLPAGSIEFVGNNQLKLNLSLLTESGSTLTTDTSCVKGMVKLLQGLSVLTNQVNEARIAANLPPIQFASQQLTGTPEAPEFEFTVRVKVDTALFVDNLDDPTE
;
A
#
# COMPACT_ATOMS: atom_id res chain seq x y z
N MET A 1 -15.98 5.31 8.27
CA MET A 1 -14.77 4.56 8.67
C MET A 1 -13.82 4.46 7.47
N THR A 2 -12.54 4.57 7.69
CA THR A 2 -11.55 4.48 6.62
C THR A 2 -11.50 3.04 6.07
N THR A 3 -11.54 2.89 4.75
CA THR A 3 -11.49 1.60 4.07
C THR A 3 -10.20 1.49 3.24
N LEU A 4 -9.92 0.27 2.77
CA LEU A 4 -8.78 -0.01 1.90
C LEU A 4 -9.14 0.30 0.45
N SER A 5 -9.36 1.58 0.13
CA SER A 5 -9.73 2.03 -1.21
C SER A 5 -8.53 2.65 -1.94
N TYR A 6 -8.62 2.76 -3.26
CA TYR A 6 -7.57 3.45 -4.03
C TYR A 6 -7.49 4.93 -3.65
N THR A 7 -8.62 5.57 -3.35
CA THR A 7 -8.62 6.95 -2.88
C THR A 7 -7.88 7.10 -1.57
N ALA A 8 -8.13 6.22 -0.62
CA ALA A 8 -7.45 6.24 0.68
C ALA A 8 -5.95 5.97 0.52
N LEU A 9 -5.57 5.04 -0.37
CA LEU A 9 -4.16 4.78 -0.66
C LEU A 9 -3.47 6.02 -1.25
N ALA A 10 -4.12 6.70 -2.19
CA ALA A 10 -3.56 7.90 -2.81
C ALA A 10 -3.23 8.98 -1.78
N GLU A 11 -4.02 9.10 -0.71
CA GLU A 11 -3.78 10.05 0.36
C GLU A 11 -2.54 9.72 1.20
N LYS A 12 -2.06 8.48 1.16
CA LYS A 12 -0.89 8.03 1.91
C LYS A 12 0.39 8.03 1.08
N LEU A 13 0.31 8.42 -0.17
CA LEU A 13 1.45 8.53 -1.08
C LEU A 13 1.83 10.01 -1.27
N PRO A 14 3.04 10.31 -1.75
CA PRO A 14 3.39 11.69 -2.09
C PRO A 14 2.37 12.32 -3.03
N ALA A 15 2.11 13.61 -2.86
CA ALA A 15 1.06 14.32 -3.61
C ALA A 15 1.26 14.17 -5.11
N GLY A 16 0.17 13.83 -5.82
CA GLY A 16 0.20 13.65 -7.26
C GLY A 16 0.70 12.30 -7.75
N SER A 17 1.04 11.37 -6.83
CA SER A 17 1.51 10.03 -7.21
C SER A 17 0.48 9.25 -8.01
N ILE A 18 -0.80 9.38 -7.65
CA ILE A 18 -1.91 8.73 -8.35
C ILE A 18 -2.87 9.78 -8.88
N GLU A 19 -3.18 9.68 -10.16
CA GLU A 19 -4.20 10.50 -10.82
C GLU A 19 -5.33 9.59 -11.30
N PHE A 20 -6.56 9.90 -10.89
CA PHE A 20 -7.74 9.15 -11.31
C PHE A 20 -8.22 9.69 -12.66
N VAL A 21 -8.21 8.84 -13.71
CA VAL A 21 -8.51 9.23 -15.08
C VAL A 21 -9.97 8.93 -15.44
N GLY A 22 -10.63 8.06 -14.68
CA GLY A 22 -12.02 7.65 -14.89
C GLY A 22 -12.39 6.60 -13.86
N ASN A 23 -13.56 5.98 -14.03
CA ASN A 23 -14.07 5.04 -13.03
C ASN A 23 -13.22 3.77 -12.90
N ASN A 24 -12.50 3.39 -13.96
CA ASN A 24 -11.77 2.13 -14.01
C ASN A 24 -10.27 2.31 -14.26
N GLN A 25 -9.77 3.55 -14.26
CA GLN A 25 -8.40 3.84 -14.64
C GLN A 25 -7.75 4.84 -13.71
N LEU A 26 -6.50 4.58 -13.38
CA LEU A 26 -5.66 5.54 -12.70
C LEU A 26 -4.29 5.58 -13.35
N LYS A 27 -3.59 6.71 -13.21
CA LYS A 27 -2.21 6.87 -13.65
C LYS A 27 -1.31 6.98 -12.44
N LEU A 28 -0.15 6.33 -12.54
CA LEU A 28 0.89 6.40 -11.52
C LEU A 28 2.00 7.31 -12.04
N ASN A 29 2.27 8.40 -11.33
CA ASN A 29 3.38 9.28 -11.66
C ASN A 29 4.61 8.82 -10.89
N LEU A 30 5.54 8.16 -11.57
CA LEU A 30 6.70 7.55 -10.93
C LEU A 30 7.64 8.59 -10.31
N SER A 31 7.81 9.72 -10.97
CA SER A 31 8.68 10.79 -10.49
C SER A 31 8.18 11.38 -9.17
N LEU A 32 6.88 11.61 -9.05
CA LEU A 32 6.27 12.12 -7.81
C LEU A 32 6.22 11.03 -6.73
N LEU A 33 5.88 9.81 -7.11
CA LEU A 33 5.82 8.69 -6.17
C LEU A 33 7.17 8.44 -5.49
N THR A 34 8.25 8.47 -6.28
CA THR A 34 9.60 8.21 -5.78
C THR A 34 10.31 9.46 -5.28
N GLU A 35 9.70 10.64 -5.46
CA GLU A 35 10.28 11.94 -5.07
C GLU A 35 11.66 12.16 -5.69
N SER A 36 11.87 11.63 -6.91
CA SER A 36 13.20 11.66 -7.54
C SER A 36 13.56 13.00 -8.17
N GLY A 37 12.56 13.81 -8.53
CA GLY A 37 12.79 15.10 -9.18
C GLY A 37 13.35 15.01 -10.59
N SER A 38 13.48 13.82 -11.17
CA SER A 38 14.01 13.61 -12.51
C SER A 38 13.05 12.81 -13.36
N THR A 39 13.20 12.87 -14.68
CA THR A 39 12.38 12.08 -15.60
C THR A 39 12.79 10.61 -15.50
N LEU A 40 11.82 9.74 -15.22
CA LEU A 40 12.01 8.31 -15.16
C LEU A 40 11.46 7.66 -16.44
N THR A 41 12.01 6.51 -16.78
CA THR A 41 11.58 5.71 -17.94
C THR A 41 11.06 4.37 -17.46
N THR A 42 10.48 3.60 -18.39
CA THR A 42 10.01 2.25 -18.09
C THR A 42 11.15 1.28 -17.75
N ASP A 43 12.40 1.65 -18.07
CA ASP A 43 13.57 0.84 -17.73
C ASP A 43 14.23 1.23 -16.42
N THR A 44 13.71 2.24 -15.73
CA THR A 44 14.16 2.61 -14.39
C THR A 44 13.76 1.50 -13.40
N SER A 45 14.64 1.22 -12.43
CA SER A 45 14.33 0.20 -11.40
C SER A 45 13.02 0.51 -10.70
N CYS A 46 12.18 -0.50 -10.54
CA CYS A 46 10.89 -0.38 -9.85
C CYS A 46 10.99 -0.48 -8.34
N VAL A 47 12.19 -0.73 -7.78
CA VAL A 47 12.34 -1.01 -6.34
C VAL A 47 11.80 0.13 -5.49
N LYS A 48 12.24 1.36 -5.75
CA LYS A 48 11.80 2.50 -4.93
C LYS A 48 10.31 2.77 -5.05
N GLY A 49 9.77 2.66 -6.27
CA GLY A 49 8.33 2.84 -6.49
C GLY A 49 7.50 1.80 -5.75
N MET A 50 7.91 0.54 -5.82
CA MET A 50 7.21 -0.54 -5.11
C MET A 50 7.29 -0.37 -3.60
N VAL A 51 8.46 0.03 -3.08
CA VAL A 51 8.61 0.30 -1.65
C VAL A 51 7.70 1.44 -1.21
N LYS A 52 7.60 2.52 -1.98
CA LYS A 52 6.70 3.63 -1.66
C LYS A 52 5.24 3.19 -1.62
N LEU A 53 4.80 2.36 -2.57
CA LEU A 53 3.45 1.81 -2.57
C LEU A 53 3.20 0.95 -1.33
N LEU A 54 4.13 0.07 -0.99
CA LEU A 54 4.01 -0.81 0.18
C LEU A 54 4.01 -0.02 1.49
N GLN A 55 4.83 1.02 1.59
CA GLN A 55 4.80 1.92 2.74
C GLN A 55 3.45 2.62 2.87
N GLY A 56 2.91 3.10 1.75
CA GLY A 56 1.58 3.72 1.73
C GLY A 56 0.50 2.76 2.21
N LEU A 57 0.53 1.51 1.75
CA LEU A 57 -0.39 0.47 2.21
C LEU A 57 -0.25 0.20 3.70
N SER A 58 0.97 0.19 4.23
CA SER A 58 1.21 -0.04 5.66
C SER A 58 0.67 1.10 6.51
N VAL A 59 0.89 2.34 6.08
CA VAL A 59 0.34 3.53 6.77
C VAL A 59 -1.18 3.51 6.73
N LEU A 60 -1.77 3.19 5.59
CA LEU A 60 -3.22 3.08 5.44
C LEU A 60 -3.80 2.00 6.36
N THR A 61 -3.15 0.84 6.44
CA THR A 61 -3.59 -0.24 7.34
C THR A 61 -3.58 0.23 8.79
N ASN A 62 -2.53 0.95 9.22
CA ASN A 62 -2.47 1.50 10.56
C ASN A 62 -3.60 2.50 10.83
N GLN A 63 -3.91 3.36 9.87
CA GLN A 63 -5.01 4.31 10.00
C GLN A 63 -6.37 3.61 10.10
N VAL A 64 -6.59 2.59 9.29
CA VAL A 64 -7.81 1.78 9.37
C VAL A 64 -7.93 1.15 10.76
N ASN A 65 -6.83 0.61 11.29
CA ASN A 65 -6.83 -0.02 12.60
C ASN A 65 -7.08 0.98 13.73
N GLU A 66 -6.56 2.19 13.63
CA GLU A 66 -6.87 3.26 14.61
C GLU A 66 -8.37 3.55 14.64
N ALA A 67 -9.02 3.65 13.48
CA ALA A 67 -10.45 3.88 13.38
C ALA A 67 -11.25 2.69 13.91
N ARG A 68 -10.82 1.46 13.61
CA ARG A 68 -11.49 0.25 14.05
C ARG A 68 -11.42 0.10 15.59
N ILE A 69 -10.25 0.33 16.16
CA ILE A 69 -10.07 0.26 17.61
C ILE A 69 -10.95 1.32 18.30
N ALA A 70 -11.00 2.54 17.77
CA ALA A 70 -11.87 3.59 18.29
C ALA A 70 -13.36 3.21 18.22
N ALA A 71 -13.75 2.36 17.28
CA ALA A 71 -15.12 1.87 17.10
C ALA A 71 -15.35 0.52 17.81
N ASN A 72 -14.40 0.05 18.63
CA ASN A 72 -14.45 -1.24 19.33
C ASN A 72 -14.51 -2.44 18.37
N LEU A 73 -13.89 -2.31 17.19
CA LEU A 73 -13.77 -3.40 16.23
C LEU A 73 -12.36 -4.00 16.31
N PRO A 74 -12.21 -5.30 16.01
CA PRO A 74 -10.87 -5.89 15.99
C PRO A 74 -10.00 -5.31 14.89
N PRO A 75 -8.68 -5.17 15.10
CA PRO A 75 -7.78 -4.71 14.07
C PRO A 75 -7.69 -5.73 12.93
N ILE A 76 -7.39 -5.23 11.72
CA ILE A 76 -7.14 -6.09 10.57
C ILE A 76 -5.64 -6.28 10.39
N GLN A 77 -5.26 -7.36 9.68
CA GLN A 77 -3.89 -7.61 9.25
C GLN A 77 -3.87 -7.60 7.73
N PHE A 78 -3.47 -6.48 7.15
CA PHE A 78 -3.35 -6.40 5.69
C PHE A 78 -1.90 -6.14 5.31
N ALA A 79 -1.40 -4.92 5.45
CA ALA A 79 -0.02 -4.58 5.10
C ALA A 79 0.73 -4.09 6.34
N SER A 80 1.96 -4.54 6.49
CA SER A 80 2.83 -4.14 7.58
C SER A 80 4.27 -3.99 7.11
N GLN A 81 5.04 -3.16 7.80
CA GLN A 81 6.45 -2.93 7.55
C GLN A 81 7.24 -3.23 8.82
N GLN A 82 8.35 -3.91 8.65
CA GLN A 82 9.23 -4.28 9.76
C GLN A 82 10.68 -4.08 9.34
N LEU A 83 11.50 -3.59 10.26
CA LEU A 83 12.94 -3.53 10.06
C LEU A 83 13.56 -4.85 10.48
N THR A 84 14.31 -5.48 9.59
CA THR A 84 14.97 -6.76 9.80
C THR A 84 16.44 -6.67 9.39
N GLY A 85 17.10 -7.82 9.29
CA GLY A 85 18.52 -7.89 8.94
C GLY A 85 19.41 -7.66 10.14
N THR A 86 20.63 -7.23 9.88
CA THR A 86 21.63 -6.94 10.91
C THR A 86 21.94 -5.45 10.95
N PRO A 87 22.59 -4.93 12.01
CA PRO A 87 22.97 -3.51 12.02
C PRO A 87 23.89 -3.10 10.87
N GLU A 88 24.67 -4.04 10.32
CA GLU A 88 25.55 -3.79 9.19
C GLU A 88 24.83 -3.90 7.83
N ALA A 89 23.70 -4.62 7.79
CA ALA A 89 22.91 -4.84 6.59
C ALA A 89 21.43 -4.80 6.94
N PRO A 90 20.89 -3.62 7.28
CA PRO A 90 19.47 -3.50 7.62
C PRO A 90 18.59 -3.68 6.40
N GLU A 91 17.40 -4.26 6.61
CA GLU A 91 16.43 -4.50 5.55
C GLU A 91 15.04 -4.11 6.01
N PHE A 92 14.23 -3.57 5.09
CA PHE A 92 12.79 -3.45 5.29
C PHE A 92 12.10 -4.71 4.79
N GLU A 93 11.25 -5.27 5.62
CA GLU A 93 10.40 -6.40 5.24
C GLU A 93 8.94 -5.94 5.22
N PHE A 94 8.26 -6.19 4.10
CA PHE A 94 6.84 -5.88 3.96
C PHE A 94 6.06 -7.18 3.90
N THR A 95 4.99 -7.27 4.70
CA THR A 95 4.10 -8.41 4.69
C THR A 95 2.71 -7.96 4.28
N VAL A 96 2.13 -8.64 3.27
CA VAL A 96 0.75 -8.41 2.84
C VAL A 96 0.00 -9.72 3.02
N ARG A 97 -1.09 -9.68 3.80
CA ARG A 97 -1.91 -10.86 4.07
C ARG A 97 -3.33 -10.61 3.62
N VAL A 98 -3.86 -11.50 2.81
CA VAL A 98 -5.22 -11.43 2.30
C VAL A 98 -5.84 -12.82 2.42
N LYS A 99 -7.05 -12.89 2.96
CA LYS A 99 -7.79 -14.14 2.98
C LYS A 99 -8.26 -14.49 1.57
N VAL A 100 -8.24 -15.77 1.28
CA VAL A 100 -8.67 -16.31 0.00
C VAL A 100 -9.58 -17.51 0.29
N ASP A 101 -10.44 -17.87 -0.65
CA ASP A 101 -11.30 -19.03 -0.48
C ASP A 101 -10.49 -20.34 -0.54
N THR A 102 -11.13 -21.45 -0.21
CA THR A 102 -10.47 -22.77 -0.18
C THR A 102 -10.02 -23.24 -1.56
N ALA A 103 -10.55 -22.67 -2.64
CA ALA A 103 -10.13 -22.97 -4.01
C ALA A 103 -8.83 -22.24 -4.40
N LEU A 104 -8.36 -21.30 -3.57
CA LEU A 104 -7.10 -20.57 -3.75
C LEU A 104 -7.05 -19.73 -5.03
N PHE A 105 -8.18 -19.17 -5.46
CA PHE A 105 -8.21 -18.28 -6.61
C PHE A 105 -8.02 -16.81 -6.19
N VAL A 106 -7.15 -16.10 -6.91
CA VAL A 106 -6.89 -14.67 -6.67
C VAL A 106 -8.18 -13.84 -6.78
N ASP A 107 -9.11 -14.23 -7.66
CA ASP A 107 -10.38 -13.51 -7.83
C ASP A 107 -11.31 -13.61 -6.61
N ASN A 108 -11.00 -14.50 -5.67
CA ASN A 108 -11.82 -14.75 -4.48
C ASN A 108 -11.14 -14.22 -3.21
N LEU A 109 -10.39 -13.13 -3.32
CA LEU A 109 -9.76 -12.49 -2.18
C LEU A 109 -10.80 -11.74 -1.34
N ASP A 110 -10.56 -11.73 -0.05
CA ASP A 110 -11.45 -11.10 0.93
C ASP A 110 -10.90 -9.72 1.31
N ASP A 111 -11.74 -8.69 1.21
CA ASP A 111 -11.38 -7.37 1.72
C ASP A 111 -11.68 -7.34 3.22
N PRO A 112 -10.66 -7.20 4.09
CA PRO A 112 -10.86 -7.26 5.53
C PRO A 112 -11.66 -6.08 6.10
N THR A 113 -11.92 -5.03 5.29
CA THR A 113 -12.72 -3.88 5.71
C THR A 113 -14.19 -3.98 5.31
N GLU A 114 -14.57 -5.01 4.57
CA GLU A 114 -15.96 -5.26 4.16
C GLU A 114 -16.68 -6.27 5.04
#